data_4ade60a46d9ecdd282e5916465716e33
#
_entry.id   4ade60a46d9ecdd282e5916465716e33
#
_cell.length_a   1.000
_cell.length_b   1.000
_cell.length_c   1.000
_cell.angle_alpha   90.00
_cell.angle_beta   90.00
_cell.angle_gamma   90.00
#
_symmetry.space_group_name_H-M   'P 1'
#
loop_
_entity.id
_entity.type
_entity.pdbx_description
1 polymer ?
#
loop_
_entity_poly.entity_id
_entity_poly.type
_entity_poly.pdbx_seq_one_letter_code
_entity_poly.pdbx_strand_id
1 'polypeptide(L)'
;QKGLIDGGAGLTIKAATLDNTAGNLTAAQDLSFEGGTLDNSAGNLSSRGAMTLDLLAALTNTNGKLASGGALLLRRSTQINNQGGQLVSKSLLTLNTAGQLDNSNRGTLASDGKLHLIAAGNVVNTTDGLI
;
A
#
# COMPACT_ATOMS: atom_id res chain seq x y z
N GLN A 1 -16.43 0.81 -14.68
CA GLN A 1 -15.97 2.21 -14.74
C GLN A 1 -14.77 2.35 -13.82
N LYS A 2 -13.73 3.02 -14.28
CA LYS A 2 -12.55 3.31 -13.45
C LYS A 2 -12.77 4.65 -12.75
N GLY A 3 -12.80 4.64 -11.42
CA GLY A 3 -12.83 5.85 -10.63
C GLY A 3 -11.50 6.60 -10.66
N LEU A 4 -11.54 7.91 -10.58
CA LEU A 4 -10.36 8.77 -10.42
C LEU A 4 -10.58 9.70 -9.24
N ILE A 5 -9.62 9.68 -8.32
CA ILE A 5 -9.48 10.71 -7.28
C ILE A 5 -8.10 11.34 -7.47
N ASP A 6 -8.06 12.64 -7.67
CA ASP A 6 -6.81 13.37 -7.88
C ASP A 6 -6.72 14.54 -6.90
N GLY A 7 -5.75 14.46 -6.01
CA GLY A 7 -5.38 15.56 -5.11
C GLY A 7 -4.27 16.38 -5.76
N GLY A 8 -4.61 17.53 -6.34
CA GLY A 8 -3.66 18.42 -7.02
C GLY A 8 -2.54 18.95 -6.12
N ALA A 9 -2.64 18.77 -4.82
CA ALA A 9 -1.60 19.01 -3.81
C ALA A 9 -1.51 17.78 -2.91
N GLY A 10 -1.61 17.92 -1.60
CA GLY A 10 -1.75 16.79 -0.69
C GLY A 10 -3.16 16.20 -0.72
N LEU A 11 -3.30 14.95 -0.37
CA LEU A 11 -4.57 14.26 -0.28
C LEU A 11 -4.68 13.56 1.07
N THR A 12 -5.71 13.91 1.84
CA THR A 12 -6.02 13.25 3.11
C THR A 12 -7.41 12.66 3.03
N ILE A 13 -7.49 11.35 3.30
CA ILE A 13 -8.75 10.61 3.30
C ILE A 13 -8.94 9.96 4.66
N LYS A 14 -10.12 10.14 5.25
CA LYS A 14 -10.57 9.42 6.44
C LYS A 14 -11.89 8.74 6.12
N ALA A 15 -11.92 7.43 6.20
CA ALA A 15 -13.12 6.65 5.89
C ALA A 15 -13.01 5.25 6.54
N ALA A 16 -14.15 4.63 6.80
CA ALA A 16 -14.16 3.26 7.31
C ALA A 16 -13.53 2.29 6.28
N THR A 17 -13.80 2.52 5.01
CA THR A 17 -13.26 1.71 3.91
C THR A 17 -12.88 2.62 2.75
N LEU A 18 -11.70 2.39 2.17
CA LEU A 18 -11.31 2.95 0.89
C LEU A 18 -11.26 1.82 -0.13
N ASP A 19 -12.20 1.84 -1.06
CA ASP A 19 -12.24 0.91 -2.20
C ASP A 19 -11.74 1.62 -3.45
N ASN A 20 -10.53 1.26 -3.87
CA ASN A 20 -9.89 1.75 -5.09
C ASN A 20 -9.72 0.59 -6.10
N THR A 21 -10.59 -0.40 -6.05
CA THR A 21 -10.54 -1.55 -6.97
C THR A 21 -10.62 -1.09 -8.42
N ALA A 22 -9.59 -1.41 -9.20
CA ALA A 22 -9.39 -0.97 -10.59
C ALA A 22 -9.47 0.57 -10.77
N GLY A 23 -9.43 1.32 -9.67
CA GLY A 23 -9.45 2.78 -9.65
C GLY A 23 -8.06 3.40 -9.76
N ASN A 24 -8.04 4.71 -9.88
CA ASN A 24 -6.81 5.50 -9.85
C ASN A 24 -6.95 6.62 -8.83
N LEU A 25 -6.05 6.61 -7.85
CA LEU A 25 -6.00 7.61 -6.79
C LEU A 25 -4.59 8.19 -6.75
N THR A 26 -4.47 9.50 -6.95
CA THR A 26 -3.18 10.18 -7.04
C THR A 26 -3.14 11.41 -6.15
N ALA A 27 -1.95 11.71 -5.62
CA ALA A 27 -1.67 12.96 -4.93
C ALA A 27 -0.38 13.58 -5.51
N ALA A 28 -0.43 14.87 -5.81
CA ALA A 28 0.73 15.59 -6.32
C ALA A 28 1.81 15.85 -5.26
N GLN A 29 1.47 15.68 -4.00
CA GLN A 29 2.38 15.74 -2.85
C GLN A 29 2.15 14.55 -1.93
N ASP A 30 1.95 14.76 -0.64
CA ASP A 30 1.75 13.68 0.31
C ASP A 30 0.33 13.11 0.24
N LEU A 31 0.21 11.81 0.50
CA LEU A 31 -1.06 11.12 0.62
C LEU A 31 -1.16 10.48 1.99
N SER A 32 -2.29 10.69 2.66
CA SER A 32 -2.59 10.09 3.94
C SER A 32 -3.98 9.45 3.91
N PHE A 33 -4.06 8.20 4.32
CA PHE A 33 -5.32 7.50 4.55
C PHE A 33 -5.38 6.95 5.97
N GLU A 34 -6.47 7.23 6.66
CA GLU A 34 -6.76 6.70 7.98
C GLU A 34 -8.15 6.06 7.96
N GLY A 35 -8.23 4.79 8.33
CA GLY A 35 -9.52 4.09 8.32
C GLY A 35 -9.41 2.63 8.70
N GLY A 36 -10.41 1.87 8.31
CA GLY A 36 -10.46 0.43 8.56
C GLY A 36 -9.71 -0.36 7.49
N THR A 37 -10.31 -0.48 6.33
CA THR A 37 -9.82 -1.32 5.23
C THR A 37 -9.41 -0.48 4.02
N LEU A 38 -8.33 -0.87 3.38
CA LEU A 38 -7.94 -0.36 2.07
C LEU A 38 -7.91 -1.52 1.08
N ASP A 39 -8.74 -1.44 0.04
CA ASP A 39 -8.71 -2.35 -1.10
C ASP A 39 -8.24 -1.60 -2.35
N ASN A 40 -7.05 -1.95 -2.83
CA ASN A 40 -6.45 -1.42 -4.05
C ASN A 40 -6.26 -2.51 -5.09
N SER A 41 -7.10 -3.54 -5.09
CA SER A 41 -7.01 -4.65 -6.03
C SER A 41 -7.09 -4.17 -7.48
N ALA A 42 -6.10 -4.50 -8.29
CA ALA A 42 -5.96 -4.04 -9.67
C ALA A 42 -6.00 -2.50 -9.83
N GLY A 43 -5.97 -1.76 -8.71
CA GLY A 43 -5.98 -0.30 -8.69
C GLY A 43 -4.58 0.30 -8.66
N ASN A 44 -4.52 1.61 -8.83
CA ASN A 44 -3.29 2.40 -8.68
C ASN A 44 -3.51 3.46 -7.62
N LEU A 45 -2.64 3.46 -6.62
CA LEU A 45 -2.62 4.45 -5.55
C LEU A 45 -1.21 5.02 -5.48
N SER A 46 -1.04 6.31 -5.75
CA SER A 46 0.27 6.91 -5.85
C SER A 46 0.35 8.31 -5.27
N SER A 47 1.53 8.66 -4.76
CA SER A 47 1.86 10.01 -4.31
C SER A 47 3.24 10.40 -4.85
N ARG A 48 3.45 11.68 -5.11
CA ARG A 48 4.78 12.21 -5.41
C ARG A 48 5.61 12.42 -4.15
N GLY A 49 4.96 12.73 -3.04
CA GLY A 49 5.57 12.86 -1.73
C GLY A 49 5.46 11.57 -0.91
N ALA A 50 5.44 11.70 0.40
CA ALA A 50 5.28 10.59 1.32
C ALA A 50 3.86 10.01 1.26
N MET A 51 3.74 8.73 1.58
CA MET A 51 2.44 8.08 1.73
C MET A 51 2.36 7.48 3.13
N THR A 52 1.29 7.82 3.86
CA THR A 52 1.03 7.28 5.19
C THR A 52 -0.32 6.59 5.19
N LEU A 53 -0.33 5.34 5.59
CA LEU A 53 -1.54 4.52 5.70
C LEU A 53 -1.66 4.03 7.14
N ASP A 54 -2.82 4.25 7.75
CA ASP A 54 -3.13 3.79 9.10
C ASP A 54 -4.44 3.00 9.06
N LEU A 55 -4.34 1.67 9.11
CA LEU A 55 -5.46 0.76 8.92
C LEU A 55 -5.80 0.00 10.21
N LEU A 56 -7.07 0.02 10.58
CA LEU A 56 -7.58 -0.81 11.68
C LEU A 56 -7.83 -2.27 11.25
N ALA A 57 -7.85 -2.53 9.94
CA ALA A 57 -8.10 -3.83 9.36
C ALA A 57 -7.09 -4.13 8.23
N ALA A 58 -7.51 -4.79 7.16
CA ALA A 58 -6.60 -5.32 6.16
C ALA A 58 -6.21 -4.30 5.06
N LEU A 59 -5.00 -4.47 4.52
CA LEU A 59 -4.58 -3.92 3.24
C LEU A 59 -4.65 -5.03 2.19
N THR A 60 -5.43 -4.80 1.15
CA THR A 60 -5.49 -5.67 -0.04
C THR A 60 -4.95 -4.91 -1.25
N ASN A 61 -3.90 -5.43 -1.86
CA ASN A 61 -3.25 -4.83 -3.04
C ASN A 61 -3.01 -5.90 -4.12
N THR A 62 -3.94 -6.85 -4.25
CA THR A 62 -3.83 -7.95 -5.22
C THR A 62 -3.81 -7.41 -6.65
N ASN A 63 -2.72 -7.66 -7.37
CA ASN A 63 -2.47 -7.12 -8.72
C ASN A 63 -2.57 -5.59 -8.79
N GLY A 64 -2.54 -4.90 -7.66
CA GLY A 64 -2.60 -3.45 -7.57
C GLY A 64 -1.20 -2.82 -7.45
N LYS A 65 -1.16 -1.50 -7.50
CA LYS A 65 0.08 -0.75 -7.31
C LYS A 65 -0.11 0.32 -6.24
N LEU A 66 0.76 0.29 -5.24
CA LEU A 66 0.97 1.33 -4.26
C LEU A 66 2.36 1.90 -4.45
N ALA A 67 2.48 3.18 -4.77
CA ALA A 67 3.77 3.79 -5.06
C ALA A 67 3.89 5.18 -4.43
N SER A 68 5.01 5.45 -3.74
CA SER A 68 5.30 6.76 -3.19
C SER A 68 6.60 7.32 -3.75
N GLY A 69 6.65 8.60 -4.01
CA GLY A 69 7.86 9.33 -4.37
C GLY A 69 8.73 9.65 -3.17
N GLY A 70 8.17 9.67 -1.96
CA GLY A 70 8.87 9.78 -0.68
C GLY A 70 8.75 8.49 0.12
N ALA A 71 8.85 8.57 1.43
CA ALA A 71 8.66 7.41 2.30
C ALA A 71 7.23 6.88 2.22
N LEU A 72 7.09 5.55 2.26
CA LEU A 72 5.80 4.89 2.42
C LEU A 72 5.77 4.24 3.80
N LEU A 73 4.79 4.64 4.60
CA LEU A 73 4.59 4.12 5.95
C LEU A 73 3.19 3.52 6.08
N LEU A 74 3.12 2.21 6.23
CA LEU A 74 1.93 1.54 6.73
C LEU A 74 2.09 1.37 8.25
N ARG A 75 1.42 2.24 9.00
CA ARG A 75 1.58 2.33 10.46
C ARG A 75 1.08 1.10 11.18
N ARG A 76 -0.05 0.58 10.74
CA ARG A 76 -0.67 -0.63 11.28
C ARG A 76 -1.63 -1.22 10.27
N SER A 77 -1.81 -2.52 10.37
CA SER A 77 -2.81 -3.29 9.64
C SER A 77 -2.98 -4.62 10.36
N THR A 78 -4.09 -5.30 10.12
CA THR A 78 -4.29 -6.67 10.64
C THR A 78 -3.70 -7.71 9.69
N GLN A 79 -3.59 -7.39 8.41
CA GLN A 79 -3.12 -8.28 7.37
C GLN A 79 -2.71 -7.47 6.14
N ILE A 80 -1.71 -7.95 5.41
CA ILE A 80 -1.29 -7.38 4.13
C ILE A 80 -1.36 -8.47 3.07
N ASN A 81 -2.15 -8.24 2.02
CA ASN A 81 -2.20 -9.09 0.84
C ASN A 81 -1.67 -8.30 -0.36
N ASN A 82 -0.47 -8.66 -0.83
CA ASN A 82 0.18 -8.06 -1.99
C ASN A 82 0.44 -9.09 -3.09
N GLN A 83 -0.40 -10.11 -3.21
CA GLN A 83 -0.26 -11.13 -4.25
C GLN A 83 -0.34 -10.51 -5.65
N GLY A 84 0.70 -10.69 -6.44
CA GLY A 84 0.80 -10.09 -7.77
C GLY A 84 0.86 -8.56 -7.79
N GLY A 85 0.81 -7.92 -6.62
CA GLY A 85 0.79 -6.47 -6.48
C GLY A 85 2.18 -5.86 -6.30
N GLN A 86 2.25 -4.55 -6.26
CA GLN A 86 3.47 -3.78 -6.03
C GLN A 86 3.28 -2.80 -4.88
N LEU A 87 4.18 -2.84 -3.91
CA LEU A 87 4.34 -1.84 -2.86
C LEU A 87 5.75 -1.27 -3.02
N VAL A 88 5.86 -0.05 -3.52
CA VAL A 88 7.16 0.53 -3.87
C VAL A 88 7.31 1.95 -3.31
N SER A 89 8.52 2.27 -2.87
CA SER A 89 8.87 3.57 -2.32
C SER A 89 10.19 4.06 -2.91
N LYS A 90 10.30 5.34 -3.17
CA LYS A 90 11.55 5.97 -3.60
C LYS A 90 12.50 6.31 -2.45
N SER A 91 12.09 6.02 -1.22
CA SER A 91 12.87 6.29 -0.02
C SER A 91 12.74 5.13 0.95
N LEU A 92 12.18 5.34 2.12
CA LEU A 92 11.96 4.31 3.13
C LEU A 92 10.61 3.61 2.89
N LEU A 93 10.59 2.29 2.92
CA LEU A 93 9.36 1.50 2.94
C LEU A 93 9.23 0.82 4.30
N THR A 94 8.22 1.20 5.08
CA THR A 94 7.92 0.57 6.36
C THR A 94 6.53 -0.03 6.31
N LEU A 95 6.45 -1.33 6.55
CA LEU A 95 5.21 -2.09 6.60
C LEU A 95 5.06 -2.73 7.97
N ASN A 96 3.96 -2.45 8.67
CA ASN A 96 3.67 -2.99 9.99
C ASN A 96 2.31 -3.68 9.96
N THR A 97 2.29 -4.98 10.26
CA THR A 97 1.07 -5.77 10.32
C THR A 97 1.04 -6.68 11.55
N ALA A 98 -0.12 -6.76 12.19
CA ALA A 98 -0.34 -7.66 13.31
C ALA A 98 -0.55 -9.13 12.87
N GLY A 99 -0.82 -9.36 11.59
CA GLY A 99 -1.03 -10.69 11.04
C GLY A 99 -0.02 -11.04 9.95
N GLN A 100 -0.50 -11.75 8.96
CA GLN A 100 0.30 -12.23 7.84
C GLN A 100 0.55 -11.13 6.81
N LEU A 101 1.75 -11.15 6.23
CA LEU A 101 2.05 -10.47 4.97
C LEU A 101 2.21 -11.53 3.88
N ASP A 102 1.41 -11.43 2.84
CA ASP A 102 1.49 -12.32 1.68
C ASP A 102 1.94 -11.53 0.44
N ASN A 103 3.16 -11.82 -0.02
CA ASN A 103 3.78 -11.24 -1.21
C ASN A 103 4.03 -12.30 -2.30
N SER A 104 3.24 -13.36 -2.32
CA SER A 104 3.38 -14.43 -3.30
C SER A 104 2.86 -14.03 -4.69
N ASN A 105 2.91 -14.96 -5.63
CA ASN A 105 2.38 -14.78 -6.99
C ASN A 105 2.97 -13.55 -7.70
N ARG A 106 4.30 -13.38 -7.66
CA ARG A 106 5.03 -12.25 -8.24
C ARG A 106 4.75 -10.90 -7.56
N GLY A 107 4.30 -10.91 -6.30
CA GLY A 107 4.20 -9.70 -5.51
C GLY A 107 5.58 -9.05 -5.35
N THR A 108 5.62 -7.73 -5.31
CA THR A 108 6.87 -6.98 -5.16
C THR A 108 6.76 -6.01 -4.00
N LEU A 109 7.75 -6.09 -3.10
CA LEU A 109 8.02 -5.06 -2.09
C LEU A 109 9.41 -4.49 -2.40
N ALA A 110 9.48 -3.20 -2.69
CA ALA A 110 10.76 -2.58 -3.06
C ALA A 110 10.89 -1.16 -2.55
N SER A 111 12.10 -0.76 -2.20
CA SER A 111 12.41 0.63 -1.88
C SER A 111 13.81 0.99 -2.40
N ASP A 112 13.99 2.25 -2.77
CA ASP A 112 15.30 2.77 -3.13
C ASP A 112 16.15 3.03 -1.87
N GLY A 113 15.51 3.15 -0.71
CA GLY A 113 16.18 3.26 0.60
C GLY A 113 16.03 1.98 1.42
N LYS A 114 15.72 2.14 2.69
CA LYS A 114 15.53 1.01 3.60
C LYS A 114 14.16 0.37 3.42
N LEU A 115 14.12 -0.96 3.47
CA LEU A 115 12.90 -1.73 3.62
C LEU A 115 12.83 -2.24 5.07
N HIS A 116 11.77 -1.84 5.77
CA HIS A 116 11.52 -2.26 7.14
C HIS A 116 10.17 -2.97 7.21
N LEU A 117 10.21 -4.27 7.45
CA LEU A 117 9.03 -5.13 7.48
C LEU A 117 8.84 -5.67 8.89
N ILE A 118 7.70 -5.39 9.50
CA ILE A 118 7.31 -5.88 10.81
C ILE A 118 6.01 -6.64 10.67
N ALA A 119 6.05 -7.95 10.83
CA ALA A 119 4.89 -8.81 10.80
C ALA A 119 4.87 -9.68 12.05
N ALA A 120 3.77 -9.64 12.81
CA ALA A 120 3.59 -10.55 13.95
C ALA A 120 3.17 -11.95 13.48
N GLY A 121 2.59 -12.06 12.29
CA GLY A 121 2.27 -13.35 11.66
C GLY A 121 3.33 -13.76 10.64
N ASN A 122 2.96 -14.62 9.73
CA ASN A 122 3.87 -15.15 8.72
C ASN A 122 4.16 -14.12 7.62
N VAL A 123 5.38 -14.13 7.12
CA VAL A 123 5.74 -13.50 5.85
C VAL A 123 5.82 -14.59 4.79
N VAL A 124 4.93 -14.52 3.80
CA VAL A 124 4.85 -15.47 2.69
C VAL A 124 5.37 -14.77 1.44
N ASN A 125 6.46 -15.28 0.88
CA ASN A 125 7.11 -14.72 -0.31
C ASN A 125 7.47 -15.84 -1.28
N THR A 126 6.45 -16.56 -1.73
CA THR A 126 6.56 -17.71 -2.61
C THR A 126 6.12 -17.37 -4.04
N THR A 127 6.31 -18.29 -4.96
CA THR A 127 5.84 -18.17 -6.35
C THR A 127 6.32 -16.84 -6.99
N ASP A 128 7.64 -16.71 -7.08
CA ASP A 128 8.34 -15.56 -7.67
C ASP A 128 8.07 -14.21 -6.95
N GLY A 129 7.70 -14.24 -5.69
CA GLY A 129 7.62 -13.01 -4.88
C GLY A 129 8.99 -12.38 -4.69
N LEU A 130 9.05 -11.05 -4.73
CA LEU A 130 10.29 -10.27 -4.58
C LEU A 130 10.18 -9.32 -3.38
N ILE A 131 11.17 -9.38 -2.52
CA ILE A 131 11.34 -8.45 -1.41
C ILE A 131 12.76 -7.88 -1.45
#